data_046f34eaa198646f4e0b7c1c5dc75bb6
#
_entry.id   046f34eaa198646f4e0b7c1c5dc75bb6
#
_cell.length_a   1.000
_cell.length_b   1.000
_cell.length_c   1.000
_cell.angle_alpha   90.00
_cell.angle_beta   90.00
_cell.angle_gamma   90.00
#
_symmetry.space_group_name_H-M   'P 1'
#
loop_
_entity.id
_entity.type
_entity.pdbx_description
1 polymer ?
#
loop_
_entity_poly.entity_id
_entity_poly.type
_entity_poly.pdbx_seq_one_letter_code
_entity_poly.pdbx_strand_id
1 'polypeptide(L)'
;MATRLVDDRDTALKVGFHATDWSIPISYADYTDVLQTWDVKAIVRNDTCIGAAYFKDGEVHVSVLPEWRRRWATRGVLAELFAHENAHTRVMPGHEYMYGIFDRLGFKARDDGALVKGN
;
A
#
# COMPACT_ATOMS: atom_id res chain seq x y z
N MET A 1 7.72 -7.02 16.75
CA MET A 1 6.79 -7.85 15.99
C MET A 1 6.74 -7.44 14.53
N ALA A 2 6.51 -8.38 13.64
CA ALA A 2 6.50 -8.10 12.21
C ALA A 2 5.18 -7.48 11.76
N THR A 3 5.25 -6.62 10.76
CA THR A 3 4.08 -6.17 10.01
C THR A 3 3.71 -7.29 9.03
N ARG A 4 2.43 -7.55 8.85
CA ARG A 4 1.95 -8.62 7.96
C ARG A 4 0.68 -8.21 7.22
N LEU A 5 0.39 -8.93 6.14
CA LEU A 5 -0.86 -8.80 5.40
C LEU A 5 -1.86 -9.84 5.90
N VAL A 6 -3.12 -9.43 6.03
CA VAL A 6 -4.20 -10.30 6.48
C VAL A 6 -5.40 -10.13 5.54
N ASP A 7 -6.04 -11.24 5.19
CA ASP A 7 -7.24 -11.25 4.36
C ASP A 7 -8.45 -10.81 5.19
N ASP A 8 -8.58 -9.50 5.36
CA ASP A 8 -9.71 -8.88 6.07
C ASP A 8 -10.09 -7.61 5.31
N ARG A 9 -10.79 -7.80 4.21
CA ARG A 9 -11.16 -6.72 3.30
C ARG A 9 -11.97 -5.62 3.99
N ASP A 10 -12.95 -5.98 4.81
CA ASP A 10 -13.82 -5.00 5.44
C ASP A 10 -13.06 -4.07 6.38
N THR A 11 -12.20 -4.62 7.23
CA THR A 11 -11.36 -3.82 8.12
C THR A 11 -10.37 -2.98 7.33
N ALA A 12 -9.76 -3.58 6.30
CA ALA A 12 -8.80 -2.87 5.43
C ALA A 12 -9.44 -1.65 4.76
N LEU A 13 -10.65 -1.80 4.22
CA LEU A 13 -11.35 -0.70 3.57
C LEU A 13 -11.64 0.44 4.55
N LYS A 14 -12.10 0.13 5.75
CA LYS A 14 -12.38 1.14 6.77
C LYS A 14 -11.13 1.92 7.17
N VAL A 15 -10.06 1.21 7.50
CA VAL A 15 -8.82 1.83 7.94
C VAL A 15 -8.15 2.58 6.78
N GLY A 16 -8.13 1.98 5.60
CA GLY A 16 -7.56 2.61 4.41
C GLY A 16 -8.26 3.90 4.03
N PHE A 17 -9.58 3.95 4.16
CA PHE A 17 -10.34 5.18 3.92
C PHE A 17 -9.92 6.31 4.86
N HIS A 18 -9.78 6.01 6.16
CA HIS A 18 -9.32 6.99 7.14
C HIS A 18 -7.85 7.37 6.95
N ALA A 19 -7.03 6.46 6.47
CA ALA A 19 -5.60 6.69 6.28
C ALA A 19 -5.29 7.53 5.05
N THR A 20 -6.23 7.66 4.11
CA THR A 20 -6.00 8.38 2.86
C THR A 20 -6.31 9.86 3.03
N ASP A 21 -5.37 10.71 2.61
CA ASP A 21 -5.59 12.16 2.59
C ASP A 21 -6.31 12.54 1.29
N TRP A 22 -7.61 12.82 1.39
CA TRP A 22 -8.42 13.16 0.24
C TRP A 22 -8.31 14.64 -0.08
N SER A 23 -7.80 14.98 -1.26
CA SER A 23 -7.76 16.36 -1.75
C SER A 23 -9.17 16.85 -2.11
N ILE A 24 -10.02 15.93 -2.56
CA ILE A 24 -11.45 16.18 -2.80
C ILE A 24 -12.20 15.16 -1.95
N PRO A 25 -13.10 15.60 -1.05
CA PRO A 25 -13.83 14.66 -0.21
C PRO A 25 -14.66 13.68 -1.03
N ILE A 26 -14.55 12.40 -0.71
CA ILE A 26 -15.39 11.35 -1.30
C ILE A 26 -16.05 10.55 -0.17
N SER A 27 -17.21 9.96 -0.48
CA SER A 27 -17.90 9.12 0.48
C SER A 27 -17.25 7.75 0.60
N TYR A 28 -17.47 7.08 1.72
CA TYR A 28 -17.02 5.69 1.89
C TYR A 28 -17.63 4.78 0.82
N ALA A 29 -18.90 5.03 0.44
CA ALA A 29 -19.56 4.26 -0.62
C ALA A 29 -18.84 4.41 -1.96
N ASP A 30 -18.45 5.63 -2.34
CA ASP A 30 -17.70 5.86 -3.59
C ASP A 30 -16.32 5.21 -3.54
N TYR A 31 -15.66 5.30 -2.41
CA TYR A 31 -14.34 4.67 -2.20
C TYR A 31 -14.43 3.15 -2.38
N THR A 32 -15.41 2.49 -1.74
CA THR A 32 -15.57 1.04 -1.88
C THR A 32 -15.99 0.64 -3.28
N ASP A 33 -16.78 1.47 -3.96
CA ASP A 33 -17.22 1.21 -5.34
C ASP A 33 -16.03 1.19 -6.30
N VAL A 34 -15.13 2.16 -6.19
CA VAL A 34 -13.91 2.22 -7.02
C VAL A 34 -13.04 0.98 -6.80
N LEU A 35 -13.04 0.43 -5.59
CA LEU A 35 -12.18 -0.69 -5.23
C LEU A 35 -12.80 -2.07 -5.42
N GLN A 36 -13.99 -2.15 -6.03
CA GLN A 36 -14.66 -3.44 -6.25
C GLN A 36 -13.82 -4.44 -7.03
N THR A 37 -13.03 -3.97 -7.99
CA THR A 37 -12.20 -4.81 -8.84
C THR A 37 -10.78 -5.01 -8.30
N TRP A 38 -10.48 -4.42 -7.16
CA TRP A 38 -9.16 -4.54 -6.52
C TRP A 38 -9.18 -5.59 -5.44
N ASP A 39 -8.07 -6.31 -5.29
CA ASP A 39 -7.83 -7.15 -4.12
C ASP A 39 -7.34 -6.25 -2.99
N VAL A 40 -7.98 -6.31 -1.83
CA VAL A 40 -7.67 -5.44 -0.70
C VAL A 40 -7.37 -6.30 0.52
N LYS A 41 -6.20 -6.05 1.14
CA LYS A 41 -5.78 -6.75 2.35
C LYS A 41 -5.46 -5.75 3.46
N ALA A 42 -5.65 -6.19 4.70
CA ALA A 42 -5.28 -5.37 5.85
C ALA A 42 -3.77 -5.44 6.10
N ILE A 43 -3.19 -4.31 6.45
CA ILE A 43 -1.82 -4.26 6.98
C ILE A 43 -1.94 -4.26 8.50
N VAL A 44 -1.38 -5.29 9.15
CA VAL A 44 -1.56 -5.52 10.57
C VAL A 44 -0.21 -5.56 11.29
N ARG A 45 -0.13 -4.87 12.42
CA ARG A 45 1.02 -4.92 13.31
C ARG A 45 0.53 -4.98 14.75
N ASN A 46 1.06 -5.92 15.55
CA ASN A 46 0.62 -6.13 16.94
C ASN A 46 -0.90 -6.35 17.04
N ASP A 47 -1.45 -7.14 16.12
CA ASP A 47 -2.89 -7.45 16.04
C ASP A 47 -3.78 -6.23 15.81
N THR A 48 -3.19 -5.11 15.37
CA THR A 48 -3.92 -3.88 15.06
C THR A 48 -3.81 -3.60 13.56
N CYS A 49 -4.95 -3.34 12.91
CA CYS A 49 -4.94 -2.92 11.52
C CYS A 49 -4.46 -1.46 11.44
N ILE A 50 -3.35 -1.23 10.72
CA ILE A 50 -2.72 0.07 10.61
C ILE A 50 -2.84 0.67 9.20
N GLY A 51 -3.42 -0.07 8.29
CA GLY A 51 -3.58 0.40 6.91
C GLY A 51 -4.18 -0.65 6.01
N ALA A 52 -4.16 -0.36 4.71
CA ALA A 52 -4.66 -1.26 3.68
C ALA A 52 -3.69 -1.33 2.51
N ALA A 53 -3.65 -2.50 1.87
CA ALA A 53 -2.90 -2.73 0.65
C ALA A 53 -3.87 -3.07 -0.48
N TYR A 54 -3.65 -2.52 -1.66
CA TYR A 54 -4.52 -2.64 -2.82
C TYR A 54 -3.73 -3.22 -3.97
N PHE A 55 -4.27 -4.27 -4.59
CA PHE A 55 -3.59 -5.00 -5.67
C PHE A 55 -4.49 -5.13 -6.88
N LYS A 56 -3.94 -4.82 -8.05
CA LYS A 56 -4.63 -5.06 -9.33
C LYS A 56 -3.60 -5.20 -10.44
N ASP A 57 -3.56 -6.36 -11.08
CA ASP A 57 -2.71 -6.62 -12.25
C ASP A 57 -1.23 -6.24 -12.04
N GLY A 58 -0.70 -6.54 -10.85
CA GLY A 58 0.67 -6.20 -10.48
C GLY A 58 0.84 -4.81 -9.90
N GLU A 59 -0.15 -3.93 -10.04
CA GLU A 59 -0.15 -2.61 -9.42
C GLU A 59 -0.39 -2.73 -7.93
N VAL A 60 0.44 -2.09 -7.12
CA VAL A 60 0.38 -2.16 -5.66
C VAL A 60 0.31 -0.75 -5.10
N HIS A 61 -0.68 -0.50 -4.25
CA HIS A 61 -0.82 0.74 -3.50
C HIS A 61 -1.04 0.42 -2.03
N VAL A 62 -0.65 1.34 -1.16
CA VAL A 62 -0.90 1.20 0.28
C VAL A 62 -1.41 2.52 0.85
N SER A 63 -2.27 2.41 1.87
CA SER A 63 -2.70 3.54 2.70
C SER A 63 -2.44 3.16 4.14
N VAL A 64 -1.59 3.92 4.83
CA VAL A 64 -1.18 3.63 6.20
C VAL A 64 -1.51 4.81 7.09
N LEU A 65 -2.05 4.54 8.28
CA LEU A 65 -2.36 5.60 9.25
C LEU A 65 -1.12 6.46 9.52
N PRO A 66 -1.30 7.79 9.67
CA PRO A 66 -0.16 8.72 9.77
C PRO A 66 0.87 8.34 10.83
N GLU A 67 0.43 7.87 12.00
CA GLU A 67 1.31 7.49 13.10
C GLU A 67 2.18 6.28 12.79
N TRP A 68 1.85 5.50 11.74
CA TRP A 68 2.58 4.29 11.37
C TRP A 68 3.38 4.44 10.07
N ARG A 69 3.30 5.57 9.38
CA ARG A 69 3.87 5.73 8.03
C ARG A 69 5.36 5.45 7.93
N ARG A 70 6.13 5.65 9.00
CA ARG A 70 7.59 5.39 9.01
C ARG A 70 7.97 4.12 9.76
N ARG A 71 7.00 3.35 10.22
CA ARG A 71 7.24 2.16 11.05
C ARG A 71 6.61 0.88 10.53
N TRP A 72 5.85 0.96 9.43
CA TRP A 72 5.10 -0.20 8.94
C TRP A 72 5.92 -1.09 8.01
N ALA A 73 6.88 -0.51 7.27
CA ALA A 73 7.58 -1.16 6.18
C ALA A 73 8.71 -2.06 6.68
N THR A 74 8.43 -3.34 6.85
CA THR A 74 9.42 -4.36 7.15
C THR A 74 9.77 -5.13 5.88
N ARG A 75 10.94 -5.81 5.86
CA ARG A 75 11.34 -6.62 4.72
C ARG A 75 10.30 -7.70 4.41
N GLY A 76 9.72 -8.31 5.45
CA GLY A 76 8.72 -9.36 5.28
C GLY A 76 7.47 -8.86 4.59
N VAL A 77 6.88 -7.75 5.05
CA VAL A 77 5.67 -7.22 4.44
C VAL A 77 5.93 -6.68 3.04
N LEU A 78 7.08 -6.07 2.80
CA LEU A 78 7.44 -5.58 1.47
C LEU A 78 7.62 -6.73 0.48
N ALA A 79 8.19 -7.85 0.92
CA ALA A 79 8.31 -9.05 0.09
C ALA A 79 6.92 -9.60 -0.29
N GLU A 80 5.98 -9.62 0.66
CA GLU A 80 4.61 -10.05 0.37
C GLU A 80 3.88 -9.10 -0.59
N LEU A 81 4.03 -7.78 -0.37
CA LEU A 81 3.39 -6.77 -1.22
C LEU A 81 3.84 -6.85 -2.68
N PHE A 82 5.12 -7.11 -2.90
CA PHE A 82 5.72 -7.09 -4.24
C PHE A 82 6.12 -8.48 -4.72
N ALA A 83 5.39 -9.51 -4.28
CA ALA A 83 5.66 -10.89 -4.69
C ALA A 83 5.28 -11.17 -6.14
N HIS A 84 4.39 -10.39 -6.74
CA HIS A 84 3.99 -10.55 -8.12
C HIS A 84 5.15 -10.15 -9.05
N GLU A 85 5.40 -10.93 -10.11
CA GLU A 85 6.52 -10.70 -11.02
C GLU A 85 6.44 -9.36 -11.75
N ASN A 86 5.24 -8.82 -11.95
CA ASN A 86 5.01 -7.53 -12.59
C ASN A 86 4.69 -6.42 -11.58
N ALA A 87 5.11 -6.58 -10.32
CA ALA A 87 4.81 -5.62 -9.26
C ALA A 87 5.33 -4.22 -9.61
N HIS A 88 4.47 -3.23 -9.49
CA HIS A 88 4.82 -1.84 -9.72
C HIS A 88 3.97 -0.93 -8.82
N THR A 89 4.47 0.26 -8.56
CA THR A 89 3.80 1.23 -7.70
C THR A 89 4.21 2.65 -8.04
N ARG A 90 3.54 3.62 -7.41
CA ARG A 90 3.90 5.04 -7.47
C ARG A 90 3.98 5.58 -6.07
N VAL A 91 4.95 6.46 -5.83
CA VAL A 91 5.07 7.16 -4.56
C VAL A 91 4.26 8.45 -4.64
N MET A 92 3.31 8.61 -3.72
CA MET A 92 2.46 9.80 -3.67
C MET A 92 3.20 10.97 -3.00
N PRO A 93 2.84 12.23 -3.33
CA PRO A 93 3.39 13.39 -2.62
C PRO A 93 3.20 13.26 -1.11
N GLY A 94 4.22 13.60 -0.33
CA GLY A 94 4.22 13.45 1.12
C GLY A 94 4.77 12.12 1.61
N HIS A 95 5.04 11.18 0.70
CA HIS A 95 5.55 9.85 1.03
C HIS A 95 6.93 9.57 0.42
N GLU A 96 7.71 10.61 0.15
CA GLU A 96 9.00 10.53 -0.54
C GLU A 96 10.02 9.65 0.19
N TYR A 97 9.86 9.43 1.48
CA TYR A 97 10.71 8.52 2.24
C TYR A 97 10.69 7.09 1.66
N MET A 98 9.64 6.74 0.92
CA MET A 98 9.52 5.42 0.30
C MET A 98 10.51 5.20 -0.84
N TYR A 99 10.99 6.27 -1.48
CA TYR A 99 11.98 6.12 -2.58
C TYR A 99 13.25 5.41 -2.10
N GLY A 100 13.74 5.75 -0.91
CA GLY A 100 14.91 5.10 -0.36
C GLY A 100 14.69 3.61 -0.08
N ILE A 101 13.49 3.26 0.38
CA ILE A 101 13.11 1.88 0.64
C ILE A 101 13.05 1.09 -0.67
N PHE A 102 12.38 1.62 -1.69
CA PHE A 102 12.26 0.96 -2.99
C PHE A 102 13.62 0.81 -3.68
N ASP A 103 14.48 1.82 -3.57
CA ASP A 103 15.83 1.73 -4.13
C ASP A 103 16.61 0.56 -3.53
N ARG A 104 16.56 0.39 -2.21
CA ARG A 104 17.20 -0.75 -1.53
C ARG A 104 16.65 -2.10 -1.94
N LEU A 105 15.38 -2.16 -2.36
CA LEU A 105 14.73 -3.38 -2.81
C LEU A 105 14.97 -3.67 -4.29
N GLY A 106 15.70 -2.81 -4.99
CA GLY A 106 16.01 -3.00 -6.41
C GLY A 106 14.93 -2.48 -7.35
N PHE A 107 14.03 -1.63 -6.89
CA PHE A 107 13.04 -0.99 -7.75
C PHE A 107 13.69 0.09 -8.59
N LYS A 108 13.21 0.24 -9.82
CA LYS A 108 13.67 1.26 -10.75
C LYS A 108 12.51 2.08 -11.28
N ALA A 109 12.74 3.38 -11.47
CA ALA A 109 11.73 4.27 -12.03
C ALA A 109 11.60 4.06 -13.54
N ARG A 110 10.35 4.00 -14.01
CA ARG A 110 10.03 4.03 -15.44
C ARG A 110 9.89 5.48 -15.90
N ASP A 111 9.83 5.67 -17.23
CA ASP A 111 9.67 6.99 -17.83
C ASP A 111 8.38 7.69 -17.39
N ASP A 112 7.33 6.91 -17.08
CA ASP A 112 6.05 7.43 -16.61
C ASP A 112 6.02 7.72 -15.10
N GLY A 113 7.13 7.54 -14.40
CA GLY A 113 7.25 7.77 -12.97
C GLY A 113 6.87 6.59 -12.08
N ALA A 114 6.37 5.50 -12.64
CA ALA A 114 6.08 4.30 -11.85
C ALA A 114 7.37 3.61 -11.43
N LEU A 115 7.37 3.01 -10.24
CA LEU A 115 8.48 2.20 -9.74
C LEU A 115 8.20 0.73 -10.04
N VAL A 116 9.16 0.04 -10.66
CA VAL A 116 9.02 -1.34 -11.10
C VAL A 116 10.12 -2.16 -10.44
N LYS A 117 9.75 -3.35 -9.97
CA LYS A 117 10.71 -4.27 -9.38
C LYS A 117 11.72 -4.70 -10.45
N GLY A 118 13.00 -4.42 -10.21
CA GLY A 118 14.09 -4.86 -11.09
C GLY A 118 14.43 -6.33 -10.88
N ASN A 119 14.97 -6.95 -11.92
CA ASN A 119 15.48 -8.32 -11.81
C ASN A 119 16.92 -8.30 -11.30
#